data_4184576225257c728a871f3d0221d361
#
_entry.id   4184576225257c728a871f3d0221d361
#
_cell.length_a   1.000
_cell.length_b   1.000
_cell.length_c   1.000
_cell.angle_alpha   90.00
_cell.angle_beta   90.00
_cell.angle_gamma   90.00
#
_symmetry.space_group_name_H-M   'P 1'
#
loop_
_entity.id
_entity.type
_entity.pdbx_description
1 polymer ?
#
loop_
_entity_poly.entity_id
_entity_poly.type
_entity_poly.pdbx_seq_one_letter_code
_entity_poly.pdbx_strand_id
1 'polypeptide(L)'
;MAEQHGVNLTLLLHRHSCGDWGLVCKGDRDENDYSVTHHLRILSAYSVETDKPSKGYGDNTLWIITEADRSATTILLPDEY
;
A
#
# COMPACT_ATOMS: atom_id res chain seq x y z
N MET A 1 4.94 5.23 -14.22
CA MET A 1 3.48 5.36 -14.07
C MET A 1 3.13 6.23 -12.89
N ALA A 2 3.30 5.74 -11.67
CA ALA A 2 3.00 6.55 -10.48
C ALA A 2 3.80 7.84 -10.43
N GLU A 3 5.03 7.83 -10.91
CA GLU A 3 5.89 9.01 -10.95
C GLU A 3 5.31 10.13 -11.81
N GLN A 4 4.53 9.78 -12.84
CA GLN A 4 3.89 10.76 -13.70
C GLN A 4 2.86 11.60 -12.98
N HIS A 5 2.39 11.12 -11.82
CA HIS A 5 1.42 11.82 -10.99
C HIS A 5 2.08 12.56 -9.84
N GLY A 6 3.40 12.65 -9.82
CA GLY A 6 4.12 13.32 -8.76
C GLY A 6 4.16 12.55 -7.45
N VAL A 7 3.90 11.24 -7.49
CA VAL A 7 3.92 10.40 -6.29
C VAL A 7 5.34 10.20 -5.79
N ASN A 8 5.56 10.42 -4.50
CA ASN A 8 6.84 10.13 -3.88
C ASN A 8 6.87 8.68 -3.42
N LEU A 9 7.35 7.80 -4.27
CA LEU A 9 7.37 6.36 -3.99
C LEU A 9 8.26 6.02 -2.81
N THR A 10 9.36 6.75 -2.63
CA THR A 10 10.26 6.54 -1.49
C THR A 10 9.53 6.79 -0.17
N LEU A 11 8.75 7.86 -0.10
CA LEU A 11 7.95 8.16 1.08
C LEU A 11 6.91 7.07 1.36
N LEU A 12 6.22 6.60 0.31
CA LEU A 12 5.21 5.57 0.47
C LEU A 12 5.82 4.24 0.92
N LEU A 13 6.97 3.88 0.37
CA LEU A 13 7.68 2.68 0.80
C LEU A 13 8.11 2.79 2.27
N HIS A 14 8.53 3.98 2.69
CA HIS A 14 8.89 4.22 4.08
C HIS A 14 7.65 4.05 4.98
N ARG A 15 6.52 4.62 4.61
CA ARG A 15 5.27 4.47 5.36
C ARG A 15 4.88 3.00 5.48
N HIS A 16 4.95 2.27 4.37
CA HIS A 16 4.64 0.84 4.33
C HIS A 16 5.55 0.06 5.29
N SER A 17 6.85 0.37 5.32
CA SER A 17 7.80 -0.33 6.19
C SER A 17 7.64 0.03 7.67
N CYS A 18 7.01 1.17 7.98
CA CYS A 18 6.77 1.63 9.34
C CYS A 18 5.40 1.23 9.89
N GLY A 19 4.61 0.48 9.12
CA GLY A 19 3.28 0.07 9.56
C GLY A 19 2.20 1.10 9.34
N ASP A 20 2.46 2.13 8.53
CA ASP A 20 1.44 3.11 8.12
C ASP A 20 0.76 2.59 6.86
N TRP A 21 -0.29 1.80 7.06
CA TRP A 21 -0.97 1.07 5.97
C TRP A 21 -1.83 1.96 5.06
N GLY A 22 -1.98 3.24 5.40
CA GLY A 22 -2.68 4.20 4.56
C GLY A 22 -4.19 4.01 4.57
N LEU A 23 -4.75 3.79 3.38
CA LEU A 23 -6.20 3.83 3.15
C LEU A 23 -6.92 2.50 3.36
N VAL A 24 -6.22 1.45 3.78
CA VAL A 24 -6.87 0.16 4.03
C VAL A 24 -7.87 0.29 5.17
N CYS A 25 -8.92 -0.54 5.15
CA CYS A 25 -9.94 -0.51 6.20
C CYS A 25 -9.37 -1.04 7.52
N LYS A 26 -10.14 -0.87 8.61
CA LYS A 26 -9.67 -1.29 9.94
C LYS A 26 -9.37 -2.78 9.99
N GLY A 27 -10.21 -3.61 9.37
CA GLY A 27 -9.98 -5.05 9.34
C GLY A 27 -8.68 -5.41 8.66
N ASP A 28 -8.38 -4.76 7.53
CA ASP A 28 -7.13 -4.97 6.80
C ASP A 28 -5.94 -4.44 7.59
N ARG A 29 -6.09 -3.32 8.31
CA ARG A 29 -5.03 -2.81 9.18
C ARG A 29 -4.68 -3.80 10.28
N ASP A 30 -5.70 -4.34 10.92
CA ASP A 30 -5.49 -5.33 11.99
C ASP A 30 -4.82 -6.58 11.43
N GLU A 31 -5.22 -7.01 10.24
CA GLU A 31 -4.64 -8.16 9.58
C GLU A 31 -3.18 -7.90 9.18
N ASN A 32 -2.85 -6.69 8.71
CA ASN A 32 -1.47 -6.31 8.42
C ASN A 32 -0.61 -6.33 9.69
N ASP A 33 -1.12 -5.81 10.79
CA ASP A 33 -0.39 -5.82 12.07
C ASP A 33 -0.12 -7.25 12.52
N TYR A 34 -1.09 -8.13 12.37
CA TYR A 34 -0.92 -9.56 12.64
C TYR A 34 0.13 -10.16 11.70
N SER A 35 0.09 -9.79 10.41
CA SER A 35 1.00 -10.32 9.40
C SER A 35 2.45 -9.94 9.64
N VAL A 36 2.71 -8.77 10.23
CA VAL A 36 4.07 -8.34 10.55
C VAL A 36 4.74 -9.33 11.52
N THR A 37 4.01 -9.80 12.53
CA THR A 37 4.55 -10.72 13.52
C THR A 37 4.48 -12.18 13.09
N HIS A 38 3.57 -12.52 12.17
CA HIS A 38 3.33 -13.90 11.75
C HIS A 38 3.83 -14.21 10.35
N HIS A 39 4.57 -13.27 9.72
CA HIS A 39 5.20 -13.44 8.41
C HIS A 39 4.19 -13.82 7.32
N LEU A 40 3.08 -13.08 7.29
CA LEU A 40 2.09 -13.19 6.23
C LEU A 40 2.22 -12.00 5.27
N ARG A 41 1.50 -12.07 4.15
CA ARG A 41 1.50 -11.02 3.14
C ARG A 41 0.92 -9.72 3.71
N ILE A 42 1.52 -8.59 3.33
CA ILE A 42 1.12 -7.26 3.79
C ILE A 42 0.71 -6.41 2.58
N LEU A 43 -0.40 -5.68 2.72
CA LEU A 43 -0.89 -4.78 1.68
C LEU A 43 -1.20 -3.40 2.26
N SER A 44 -0.58 -2.36 1.69
CA SER A 44 -0.89 -0.96 2.00
C SER A 44 -1.56 -0.31 0.80
N ALA A 45 -2.36 0.73 1.04
CA ALA A 45 -3.01 1.51 -0.01
C ALA A 45 -2.82 3.00 0.25
N TYR A 46 -2.51 3.77 -0.80
CA TYR A 46 -2.26 5.21 -0.70
C TYR A 46 -2.91 5.94 -1.85
N SER A 47 -3.18 7.25 -1.65
CA SER A 47 -3.67 8.10 -2.75
C SER A 47 -2.54 8.36 -3.73
N VAL A 48 -2.83 8.30 -5.02
CA VAL A 48 -1.90 8.72 -6.07
C VAL A 48 -1.80 10.24 -6.05
N GLU A 49 -2.93 10.93 -6.07
CA GLU A 49 -3.02 12.39 -5.95
C GLU A 49 -3.69 12.72 -4.63
N THR A 50 -2.94 13.37 -3.74
CA THR A 50 -3.43 13.61 -2.37
C THR A 50 -4.53 14.64 -2.27
N ASP A 51 -4.72 15.47 -3.30
CA ASP A 51 -5.79 16.46 -3.37
C ASP A 51 -7.11 15.88 -3.89
N LYS A 52 -7.14 14.60 -4.24
CA LYS A 52 -8.34 13.91 -4.71
C LYS A 52 -8.70 12.77 -3.78
N PRO A 53 -9.99 12.44 -3.63
CA PRO A 53 -10.40 11.35 -2.74
C PRO A 53 -9.96 10.00 -3.29
N SER A 54 -9.69 9.07 -2.37
CA SER A 54 -9.40 7.70 -2.68
C SER A 54 -10.05 6.81 -1.62
N LYS A 55 -10.58 5.68 -2.05
CA LYS A 55 -11.25 4.72 -1.17
C LYS A 55 -10.33 3.59 -0.70
N GLY A 56 -9.07 3.59 -1.15
CA GLY A 56 -8.17 2.48 -0.89
C GLY A 56 -8.25 1.38 -1.95
N TYR A 57 -9.11 1.56 -2.95
CA TYR A 57 -9.24 0.69 -4.11
C TYR A 57 -9.79 1.50 -5.27
N GLY A 58 -9.66 0.99 -6.50
CA GLY A 58 -10.17 1.68 -7.68
C GLY A 58 -9.34 2.89 -8.05
N ASP A 59 -10.02 3.97 -8.44
CA ASP A 59 -9.37 5.17 -8.94
C ASP A 59 -8.54 5.87 -7.88
N ASN A 60 -7.47 6.53 -8.31
CA ASN A 60 -6.60 7.36 -7.49
C ASN A 60 -5.98 6.58 -6.33
N THR A 61 -5.72 5.31 -6.53
CA THR A 61 -5.17 4.43 -5.49
C THR A 61 -3.94 3.71 -5.99
N LEU A 62 -2.95 3.55 -5.13
CA LEU A 62 -1.74 2.78 -5.37
C LEU A 62 -1.59 1.77 -4.25
N TRP A 63 -1.31 0.52 -4.58
CA TRP A 63 -1.08 -0.53 -3.60
C TRP A 63 0.40 -0.87 -3.51
N ILE A 64 0.85 -1.16 -2.30
CA ILE A 64 2.18 -1.72 -2.03
C ILE A 64 1.97 -3.06 -1.34
N ILE A 65 2.48 -4.12 -1.92
CA ILE A 65 2.29 -5.49 -1.41
C ILE A 65 3.65 -6.10 -1.13
N THR A 66 3.83 -6.61 0.10
CA THR A 66 5.02 -7.37 0.47
C THR A 66 4.64 -8.84 0.64
N GLU A 67 5.36 -9.73 -0.04
CA GLU A 67 5.08 -11.17 0.04
C GLU A 67 5.38 -11.72 1.43
N ALA A 68 4.76 -12.85 1.74
CA ALA A 68 4.84 -13.45 3.08
C ALA A 68 6.29 -13.75 3.51
N ASP A 69 7.12 -14.20 2.58
CA ASP A 69 8.53 -14.52 2.86
C ASP A 69 9.45 -13.30 2.80
N ARG A 70 8.89 -12.11 2.57
CA ARG A 70 9.62 -10.84 2.46
C ARG A 70 10.60 -10.79 1.28
N SER A 71 10.44 -11.68 0.30
CA SER A 71 11.34 -11.75 -0.85
C SER A 71 11.12 -10.63 -1.85
N ALA A 72 9.91 -10.06 -1.89
CA ALA A 72 9.57 -9.05 -2.88
C ALA A 72 8.52 -8.08 -2.34
N THR A 73 8.66 -6.81 -2.73
CA THR A 73 7.66 -5.77 -2.49
C THR A 73 7.28 -5.20 -3.86
N THR A 74 5.99 -5.22 -4.16
CA THR A 74 5.47 -4.80 -5.46
C THR A 74 4.61 -3.57 -5.30
N ILE A 75 4.81 -2.58 -6.20
CA ILE A 75 3.99 -1.36 -6.26
C ILE A 75 3.16 -1.46 -7.53
N LEU A 76 1.84 -1.33 -7.40
CA LEU A 76 0.95 -1.48 -8.54
C LEU A 76 -0.34 -0.67 -8.34
N LEU A 77 -1.05 -0.44 -9.45
CA LEU A 77 -2.39 0.12 -9.40
C LEU A 77 -3.39 -1.03 -9.20
N PRO A 78 -4.53 -0.79 -8.54
CA PRO A 78 -5.50 -1.86 -8.27
C PRO A 78 -5.98 -2.60 -9.51
N ASP A 79 -6.10 -1.91 -10.65
CA ASP A 79 -6.56 -2.53 -11.90
C ASP A 79 -5.47 -3.37 -12.57
N GLU A 80 -4.25 -3.32 -12.07
CA GLU A 80 -3.14 -4.16 -12.54
C GLU A 80 -3.05 -5.48 -11.76
N TYR A 81 -3.79 -5.56 -10.68
CA TYR A 81 -3.77 -6.73 -9.82
C TYR A 81 -4.63 -7.84 -10.43
#